data_c5fb3b60e947ca4da5225294de91f3ab
#
_entry.id   c5fb3b60e947ca4da5225294de91f3ab
#
_cell.length_a   1.000
_cell.length_b   1.000
_cell.length_c   1.000
_cell.angle_alpha   90.00
_cell.angle_beta   90.00
_cell.angle_gamma   90.00
#
_symmetry.space_group_name_H-M   'P 1'
#
loop_
_entity.id
_entity.type
_entity.pdbx_description
1 polymer ?
#
loop_
_entity_poly.entity_id
_entity_poly.type
_entity_poly.pdbx_seq_one_letter_code
_entity_poly.pdbx_strand_id
1 'polypeptide(L)'
;MARTRKSVANLHDESSAEYQRGMHEIRKQLGPMADSYIRNIKALAPEFAWVNVTFPFGELYTRDVIDLKTRELCTVAALTVQGFSLVELKLHVKAALRCGASRGEVTEIITQMIAYCGFPAATNALMTMKEAFDELDASTRKKPRKAVKKVRGK
;
A
#
# COMPACT_ATOMS: atom_id res chain seq x y z
N MET A 1 -2.24 -13.27 -45.74
CA MET A 1 -1.05 -13.09 -44.87
C MET A 1 -1.49 -13.14 -43.40
N ALA A 2 -1.27 -14.26 -42.72
CA ALA A 2 -1.62 -14.42 -41.30
C ALA A 2 -0.63 -13.64 -40.45
N ARG A 3 -1.09 -12.55 -39.79
CA ARG A 3 -0.34 -11.81 -38.80
C ARG A 3 -0.19 -12.71 -37.59
N THR A 4 1.01 -13.27 -37.38
CA THR A 4 1.36 -14.04 -36.18
C THR A 4 1.07 -13.15 -34.97
N ARG A 5 0.04 -13.49 -34.17
CA ARG A 5 -0.16 -12.90 -32.85
C ARG A 5 1.07 -13.25 -32.02
N LYS A 6 1.98 -12.31 -31.82
CA LYS A 6 3.00 -12.44 -30.75
C LYS A 6 2.22 -12.70 -29.47
N SER A 7 2.53 -13.77 -28.78
CA SER A 7 1.91 -14.11 -27.51
C SER A 7 2.04 -12.93 -26.57
N VAL A 8 0.93 -12.50 -25.97
CA VAL A 8 0.86 -11.40 -24.98
C VAL A 8 1.81 -11.67 -23.79
N ALA A 9 2.16 -12.93 -23.56
CA ALA A 9 3.11 -13.37 -22.53
C ALA A 9 4.51 -12.72 -22.62
N ASN A 10 4.92 -12.21 -23.79
CA ASN A 10 6.23 -11.56 -23.97
C ASN A 10 6.21 -10.02 -23.78
N LEU A 11 5.04 -9.43 -23.47
CA LEU A 11 4.92 -7.99 -23.29
C LEU A 11 5.24 -7.54 -21.85
N HIS A 12 5.25 -8.47 -20.89
CA HIS A 12 5.37 -8.18 -19.46
C HIS A 12 6.48 -9.00 -18.83
N ASP A 13 7.71 -8.51 -18.97
CA ASP A 13 8.90 -9.16 -18.41
C ASP A 13 9.06 -8.81 -16.92
N GLU A 14 8.65 -9.72 -16.05
CA GLU A 14 8.79 -9.55 -14.60
C GLU A 14 10.26 -9.50 -14.12
N SER A 15 11.22 -9.88 -14.95
CA SER A 15 12.64 -9.71 -14.66
C SER A 15 13.16 -8.31 -14.99
N SER A 16 12.38 -7.47 -15.65
CA SER A 16 12.77 -6.11 -16.02
C SER A 16 13.10 -5.27 -14.77
N ALA A 17 14.06 -4.34 -14.95
CA ALA A 17 14.50 -3.48 -13.86
C ALA A 17 13.35 -2.64 -13.27
N GLU A 18 12.42 -2.17 -14.09
CA GLU A 18 11.26 -1.40 -13.67
C GLU A 18 10.26 -2.22 -12.84
N TYR A 19 9.97 -3.48 -13.24
CA TYR A 19 9.12 -4.36 -12.45
C TYR A 19 9.76 -4.70 -11.10
N GLN A 20 11.05 -5.00 -11.08
CA GLN A 20 11.78 -5.32 -9.85
C GLN A 20 11.84 -4.10 -8.91
N ARG A 21 12.03 -2.88 -9.43
CA ARG A 21 11.92 -1.65 -8.62
C ARG A 21 10.53 -1.50 -8.02
N GLY A 22 9.48 -1.69 -8.83
CA GLY A 22 8.10 -1.60 -8.36
C GLY A 22 7.78 -2.61 -7.28
N MET A 23 8.17 -3.87 -7.45
CA MET A 23 8.01 -4.90 -6.42
C MET A 23 8.79 -4.60 -5.14
N HIS A 24 9.98 -4.00 -5.25
CA HIS A 24 10.74 -3.55 -4.09
C HIS A 24 9.95 -2.49 -3.30
N GLU A 25 9.40 -1.48 -3.96
CA GLU A 25 8.62 -0.42 -3.31
C GLU A 25 7.30 -0.97 -2.71
N ILE A 26 6.59 -1.84 -3.41
CA ILE A 26 5.38 -2.49 -2.89
C ILE A 26 5.70 -3.26 -1.60
N ARG A 27 6.82 -4.00 -1.56
CA ARG A 27 7.23 -4.74 -0.35
C ARG A 27 7.58 -3.82 0.82
N LYS A 28 8.18 -2.65 0.58
CA LYS A 28 8.38 -1.64 1.62
C LYS A 28 7.07 -1.14 2.21
N GLN A 29 6.10 -0.84 1.37
CA GLN A 29 4.84 -0.21 1.76
C GLN A 29 3.84 -1.22 2.33
N LEU A 30 3.63 -2.35 1.65
CA LEU A 30 2.64 -3.36 2.07
C LEU A 30 3.22 -4.46 2.97
N GLY A 31 4.55 -4.58 3.05
CA GLY A 31 5.23 -5.59 3.87
C GLY A 31 4.82 -7.02 3.48
N PRO A 32 4.45 -7.89 4.45
CA PRO A 32 4.13 -9.29 4.17
C PRO A 32 2.96 -9.52 3.22
N MET A 33 2.12 -8.51 2.98
CA MET A 33 0.95 -8.61 2.11
C MET A 33 1.30 -8.38 0.62
N ALA A 34 2.46 -7.79 0.32
CA ALA A 34 2.83 -7.34 -1.03
C ALA A 34 2.70 -8.43 -2.10
N ASP A 35 3.38 -9.56 -1.89
CA ASP A 35 3.42 -10.63 -2.88
C ASP A 35 2.04 -11.29 -3.07
N SER A 36 1.23 -11.41 -2.01
CA SER A 36 -0.14 -11.96 -2.12
C SER A 36 -1.08 -10.97 -2.82
N TYR A 37 -0.94 -9.68 -2.56
CA TYR A 37 -1.71 -8.64 -3.22
C TYR A 37 -1.49 -8.67 -4.73
N ILE A 38 -0.25 -8.61 -5.19
CA ILE A 38 0.07 -8.64 -6.63
C ILE A 38 -0.34 -9.98 -7.27
N ARG A 39 -0.11 -11.10 -6.60
CA ARG A 39 -0.51 -12.43 -7.11
C ARG A 39 -2.03 -12.52 -7.33
N ASN A 40 -2.83 -11.98 -6.41
CA ASN A 40 -4.29 -12.01 -6.52
C ASN A 40 -4.77 -11.13 -7.69
N ILE A 41 -4.22 -9.94 -7.87
CA ILE A 41 -4.55 -9.07 -9.00
C ILE A 41 -4.11 -9.73 -10.31
N LYS A 42 -2.91 -10.30 -10.36
CA LYS A 42 -2.38 -10.98 -11.54
C LYS A 42 -3.23 -12.16 -11.98
N ALA A 43 -3.80 -12.90 -11.02
CA ALA A 43 -4.72 -14.01 -11.33
C ALA A 43 -6.02 -13.55 -12.01
N LEU A 44 -6.44 -12.32 -11.79
CA LEU A 44 -7.66 -11.73 -12.38
C LEU A 44 -7.35 -10.97 -13.67
N ALA A 45 -6.29 -10.17 -13.67
CA ALA A 45 -5.94 -9.27 -14.76
C ALA A 45 -4.41 -9.06 -14.81
N PRO A 46 -3.66 -9.92 -15.56
CA PRO A 46 -2.20 -9.86 -15.62
C PRO A 46 -1.65 -8.51 -16.09
N GLU A 47 -2.28 -7.92 -17.10
CA GLU A 47 -1.88 -6.60 -17.64
C GLU A 47 -2.06 -5.48 -16.61
N PHE A 48 -3.17 -5.52 -15.89
CA PHE A 48 -3.41 -4.56 -14.80
C PHE A 48 -2.38 -4.71 -13.70
N ALA A 49 -2.05 -5.93 -13.30
CA ALA A 49 -1.02 -6.18 -12.29
C ALA A 49 0.35 -5.64 -12.73
N TRP A 50 0.71 -5.84 -14.00
CA TRP A 50 1.94 -5.28 -14.56
C TRP A 50 1.98 -3.75 -14.45
N VAL A 51 0.94 -3.06 -14.92
CA VAL A 51 0.86 -1.60 -14.87
C VAL A 51 0.85 -1.11 -13.42
N ASN A 52 0.15 -1.81 -12.53
CA ASN A 52 0.10 -1.49 -11.10
C ASN A 52 1.49 -1.57 -10.45
N VAL A 53 2.32 -2.53 -10.84
CA VAL A 53 3.69 -2.64 -10.33
C VAL A 53 4.60 -1.59 -10.94
N THR A 54 4.60 -1.47 -12.27
CA THR A 54 5.63 -0.69 -13.00
C THR A 54 5.37 0.81 -12.95
N PHE A 55 4.13 1.28 -13.06
CA PHE A 55 3.84 2.70 -13.13
C PHE A 55 3.80 3.38 -11.75
N PRO A 56 2.83 3.12 -10.83
CA PRO A 56 2.82 3.84 -9.58
C PRO A 56 4.04 3.50 -8.70
N PHE A 57 4.34 2.22 -8.51
CA PHE A 57 5.41 1.81 -7.60
C PHE A 57 6.81 1.82 -8.24
N GLY A 58 6.92 1.45 -9.50
CA GLY A 58 8.21 1.41 -10.21
C GLY A 58 8.69 2.78 -10.69
N GLU A 59 7.79 3.74 -10.88
CA GLU A 59 8.10 5.06 -11.41
C GLU A 59 7.74 6.20 -10.45
N LEU A 60 6.48 6.32 -10.00
CA LEU A 60 6.07 7.48 -9.20
C LEU A 60 6.61 7.43 -7.76
N TYR A 61 6.51 6.27 -7.11
CA TYR A 61 6.95 6.11 -5.71
C TYR A 61 8.47 6.04 -5.56
N THR A 62 9.22 5.84 -6.65
CA THR A 62 10.69 5.86 -6.63
C THR A 62 11.30 7.25 -6.81
N ARG A 63 10.47 8.27 -7.07
CA ARG A 63 10.94 9.66 -7.20
C ARG A 63 11.26 10.22 -5.82
N ASP A 64 12.35 10.96 -5.69
CA ASP A 64 12.93 11.46 -4.44
C ASP A 64 12.51 12.88 -4.03
N VAL A 65 11.68 13.57 -4.85
CA VAL A 65 11.26 14.96 -4.61
C VAL A 65 10.44 15.10 -3.32
N ILE A 66 9.60 14.10 -3.00
CA ILE A 66 8.90 14.00 -1.72
C ILE A 66 9.07 12.58 -1.17
N ASP A 67 9.15 12.47 0.16
CA ASP A 67 9.34 11.18 0.83
C ASP A 67 8.12 10.27 0.77
N LEU A 68 8.30 8.99 1.07
CA LEU A 68 7.23 7.99 1.03
C LEU A 68 6.12 8.27 2.04
N LYS A 69 6.44 8.81 3.21
CA LYS A 69 5.44 9.19 4.21
C LYS A 69 4.50 10.24 3.65
N THR A 70 5.06 11.29 3.07
CA THR A 70 4.29 12.37 2.43
C THR A 70 3.45 11.85 1.28
N ARG A 71 3.99 10.96 0.42
CA ARG A 71 3.22 10.35 -0.68
C ARG A 71 2.02 9.57 -0.16
N GLU A 72 2.21 8.74 0.86
CA GLU A 72 1.13 7.95 1.45
C GLU A 72 0.07 8.82 2.12
N LEU A 73 0.45 9.88 2.83
CA LEU A 73 -0.51 10.83 3.41
C LEU A 73 -1.32 11.56 2.32
N CYS A 74 -0.69 11.96 1.20
CA CYS A 74 -1.39 12.51 0.05
C CYS A 74 -2.36 11.48 -0.58
N THR A 75 -1.97 10.21 -0.67
CA THR A 75 -2.82 9.14 -1.17
C THR A 75 -4.03 8.91 -0.24
N VAL A 76 -3.80 8.89 1.08
CA VAL A 76 -4.89 8.81 2.08
C VAL A 76 -5.87 9.98 1.91
N ALA A 77 -5.37 11.21 1.73
CA ALA A 77 -6.22 12.38 1.47
C ALA A 77 -7.07 12.21 0.20
N ALA A 78 -6.43 11.81 -0.91
CA ALA A 78 -7.11 11.61 -2.20
C ALA A 78 -8.20 10.53 -2.12
N LEU A 79 -7.91 9.38 -1.51
CA LEU A 79 -8.86 8.29 -1.34
C LEU A 79 -10.01 8.65 -0.39
N THR A 80 -9.74 9.48 0.63
CA THR A 80 -10.78 10.04 1.50
C THR A 80 -11.76 10.90 0.71
N VAL A 81 -11.23 11.79 -0.17
CA VAL A 81 -12.07 12.66 -1.01
C VAL A 81 -12.88 11.86 -2.04
N GLN A 82 -12.35 10.78 -2.59
CA GLN A 82 -13.09 9.87 -3.46
C GLN A 82 -14.31 9.24 -2.76
N GLY A 83 -14.21 8.92 -1.47
CA GLY A 83 -15.30 8.45 -0.63
C GLY A 83 -15.77 7.01 -0.85
N PHE A 84 -15.40 6.35 -1.95
CA PHE A 84 -15.81 4.99 -2.31
C PHE A 84 -14.66 3.96 -2.36
N SER A 85 -13.41 4.39 -2.43
CA SER A 85 -12.23 3.52 -2.51
C SER A 85 -11.75 3.07 -1.13
N LEU A 86 -12.64 2.49 -0.31
CA LEU A 86 -12.36 2.19 1.09
C LEU A 86 -11.36 1.03 1.28
N VAL A 87 -11.32 0.08 0.35
CA VAL A 87 -10.35 -1.04 0.37
C VAL A 87 -8.93 -0.50 0.18
N GLU A 88 -8.75 0.35 -0.80
CA GLU A 88 -7.48 1.01 -1.10
C GLU A 88 -7.09 1.95 0.04
N LEU A 89 -8.04 2.72 0.59
CA LEU A 89 -7.81 3.57 1.75
C LEU A 89 -7.24 2.78 2.93
N LYS A 90 -7.82 1.61 3.24
CA LYS A 90 -7.32 0.73 4.31
C LYS A 90 -5.88 0.29 4.06
N LEU A 91 -5.52 -0.05 2.81
CA LEU A 91 -4.16 -0.41 2.43
C LEU A 91 -3.19 0.75 2.63
N HIS A 92 -3.55 1.93 2.13
CA HIS A 92 -2.71 3.13 2.20
C HIS A 92 -2.58 3.71 3.61
N VAL A 93 -3.59 3.60 4.47
CA VAL A 93 -3.45 3.87 5.91
C VAL A 93 -2.36 3.01 6.55
N LYS A 94 -2.34 1.70 6.25
CA LYS A 94 -1.30 0.80 6.76
C LYS A 94 0.08 1.09 6.15
N ALA A 95 0.13 1.45 4.87
CA ALA A 95 1.34 1.84 4.18
C ALA A 95 1.93 3.14 4.76
N ALA A 96 1.09 4.16 5.01
CA ALA A 96 1.49 5.41 5.65
C ALA A 96 2.19 5.16 7.00
N LEU A 97 1.61 4.32 7.86
CA LEU A 97 2.21 3.96 9.15
C LEU A 97 3.56 3.23 8.97
N ARG A 98 3.69 2.35 7.96
CA ARG A 98 4.98 1.69 7.66
C ARG A 98 6.02 2.65 7.12
N CYS A 99 5.59 3.67 6.38
CA CYS A 99 6.46 4.74 5.87
C CYS A 99 6.77 5.81 6.93
N GLY A 100 6.36 5.62 8.18
CA GLY A 100 6.74 6.46 9.31
C GLY A 100 5.71 7.53 9.68
N ALA A 101 4.50 7.52 9.13
CA ALA A 101 3.42 8.35 9.63
C ALA A 101 2.95 7.87 11.00
N SER A 102 2.61 8.79 11.87
CA SER A 102 1.92 8.51 13.13
C SER A 102 0.42 8.32 12.90
N ARG A 103 -0.25 7.64 13.82
CA ARG A 103 -1.72 7.54 13.81
C ARG A 103 -2.39 8.91 13.87
N GLY A 104 -1.78 9.84 14.62
CA GLY A 104 -2.26 11.22 14.72
C GLY A 104 -2.22 11.94 13.37
N GLU A 105 -1.11 11.83 12.62
CA GLU A 105 -0.99 12.43 11.28
C GLU A 105 -2.05 11.88 10.32
N VAL A 106 -2.25 10.55 10.30
CA VAL A 106 -3.27 9.93 9.44
C VAL A 106 -4.67 10.41 9.82
N THR A 107 -4.99 10.48 11.12
CA THR A 107 -6.29 10.98 11.61
C THR A 107 -6.51 12.43 11.21
N GLU A 108 -5.49 13.27 11.37
CA GLU A 108 -5.57 14.70 11.04
C GLU A 108 -5.78 14.95 9.55
N ILE A 109 -5.07 14.21 8.68
CA ILE A 109 -5.27 14.28 7.23
C ILE A 109 -6.72 13.95 6.85
N ILE A 110 -7.28 12.86 7.38
CA ILE A 110 -8.68 12.49 7.10
C ILE A 110 -9.64 13.56 7.64
N THR A 111 -9.38 14.09 8.84
CA THR A 111 -10.19 15.14 9.46
C THR A 111 -10.18 16.42 8.62
N GLN A 112 -9.02 16.83 8.11
CA GLN A 112 -8.90 17.98 7.24
C GLN A 112 -9.75 17.85 5.97
N MET A 113 -9.90 16.62 5.44
CA MET A 113 -10.68 16.39 4.21
C MET A 113 -12.18 16.67 4.36
N ILE A 114 -12.71 16.84 5.59
CA ILE A 114 -14.11 17.25 5.81
C ILE A 114 -14.43 18.53 5.02
N ALA A 115 -13.49 19.47 4.95
CA ALA A 115 -13.66 20.73 4.23
C ALA A 115 -13.83 20.54 2.70
N TYR A 116 -13.40 19.40 2.15
CA TYR A 116 -13.35 19.15 0.70
C TYR A 116 -14.33 18.08 0.23
N CYS A 117 -14.68 17.10 1.08
CA CYS A 117 -15.58 16.00 0.71
C CYS A 117 -16.79 15.85 1.64
N GLY A 118 -16.91 16.70 2.67
CA GLY A 118 -18.01 16.67 3.64
C GLY A 118 -17.94 15.52 4.64
N PHE A 119 -18.83 15.58 5.64
CA PHE A 119 -18.88 14.62 6.75
C PHE A 119 -19.07 13.16 6.32
N PRO A 120 -19.95 12.81 5.36
CA PRO A 120 -20.19 11.39 5.07
C PRO A 120 -18.92 10.67 4.58
N ALA A 121 -18.19 11.25 3.63
CA ALA A 121 -16.97 10.64 3.09
C ALA A 121 -15.86 10.57 4.16
N ALA A 122 -15.63 11.65 4.90
CA ALA A 122 -14.65 11.68 5.97
C ALA A 122 -14.99 10.71 7.12
N THR A 123 -16.28 10.56 7.49
CA THR A 123 -16.70 9.59 8.49
C THR A 123 -16.43 8.15 8.04
N ASN A 124 -16.76 7.80 6.78
CA ASN A 124 -16.45 6.48 6.24
C ASN A 124 -14.93 6.22 6.23
N ALA A 125 -14.14 7.23 5.91
CA ALA A 125 -12.69 7.14 5.93
C ALA A 125 -12.14 6.92 7.36
N LEU A 126 -12.65 7.63 8.37
CA LEU A 126 -12.28 7.44 9.78
C LEU A 126 -12.62 6.04 10.28
N MET A 127 -13.79 5.50 9.91
CA MET A 127 -14.17 4.13 10.27
C MET A 127 -13.26 3.10 9.62
N THR A 128 -12.93 3.29 8.34
CA THR A 128 -11.98 2.44 7.60
C THR A 128 -10.56 2.52 8.19
N MET A 129 -10.11 3.71 8.55
CA MET A 129 -8.83 3.90 9.26
C MET A 129 -8.81 3.16 10.61
N LYS A 130 -9.89 3.24 11.38
CA LYS A 130 -10.01 2.50 12.66
C LYS A 130 -9.85 1.01 12.44
N GLU A 131 -10.53 0.44 11.44
CA GLU A 131 -10.36 -0.98 11.10
C GLU A 131 -8.91 -1.33 10.74
N ALA A 132 -8.22 -0.46 9.98
CA ALA A 132 -6.82 -0.66 9.65
C ALA A 132 -5.93 -0.70 10.91
N PHE A 133 -6.17 0.17 11.87
CA PHE A 133 -5.46 0.21 13.15
C PHE A 133 -5.73 -1.04 14.00
N ASP A 134 -6.99 -1.46 14.10
CA ASP A 134 -7.38 -2.66 14.85
C ASP A 134 -6.71 -3.93 14.27
N GLU A 135 -6.67 -4.06 12.94
CA GLU A 135 -6.00 -5.17 12.27
C GLU A 135 -4.47 -5.19 12.53
N LEU A 136 -3.82 -4.03 12.55
CA LEU A 136 -2.40 -3.92 12.88
C LEU A 136 -2.12 -4.30 14.33
N ASP A 137 -2.95 -3.85 15.28
CA ASP A 137 -2.82 -4.18 16.70
C ASP A 137 -3.02 -5.68 16.95
N ALA A 138 -4.03 -6.29 16.30
CA ALA A 138 -4.26 -7.73 16.37
C ALA A 138 -3.08 -8.54 15.81
N SER A 139 -2.46 -8.07 14.72
CA SER A 139 -1.30 -8.73 14.12
C SER A 139 -0.06 -8.70 15.04
N THR A 140 0.10 -7.59 15.76
CA THR A 140 1.22 -7.40 16.70
C THR A 140 1.07 -8.28 17.96
N ARG A 141 -0.15 -8.45 18.47
CA ARG A 141 -0.45 -9.30 19.63
C ARG A 141 -0.23 -10.80 19.34
N LYS A 142 -0.43 -11.23 18.09
CA LYS A 142 -0.25 -12.63 17.67
C LYS A 142 1.21 -13.06 17.50
N LYS A 143 2.18 -12.13 17.46
CA LYS A 143 3.61 -12.47 17.40
C LYS A 143 4.10 -12.86 18.81
N PRO A 144 4.55 -14.09 19.07
CA PRO A 144 5.07 -14.46 20.39
C PRO A 144 6.28 -13.57 20.71
N ARG A 145 6.31 -12.97 21.92
CA ARG A 145 7.47 -12.26 22.44
C ARG A 145 8.63 -13.27 22.44
N LYS A 146 9.65 -13.05 21.60
CA LYS A 146 10.89 -13.81 21.69
C LYS A 146 11.42 -13.67 23.10
N ALA A 147 11.46 -14.78 23.85
CA ALA A 147 12.02 -14.82 25.19
C ALA A 147 13.46 -14.34 25.13
N VAL A 148 13.75 -13.25 25.82
CA VAL A 148 15.12 -12.79 26.04
C VAL A 148 15.80 -13.86 26.88
N LYS A 149 16.68 -14.67 26.26
CA LYS A 149 17.56 -15.59 26.99
C LYS A 149 18.44 -14.74 27.90
N LYS A 150 18.12 -14.77 29.21
CA LYS A 150 19.00 -14.24 30.25
C LYS A 150 20.26 -15.08 30.20
N VAL A 151 21.36 -14.57 29.65
CA VAL A 151 22.69 -15.17 29.81
C VAL A 151 23.07 -14.99 31.27
N ARG A 152 22.95 -16.06 32.05
CA ARG A 152 23.57 -16.14 33.38
C ARG A 152 25.06 -16.34 33.11
N GLY A 153 25.86 -15.30 33.31
CA GLY A 153 27.31 -15.42 33.47
C GLY A 153 27.62 -16.20 34.76
N LYS A 154 28.52 -17.13 34.57
CA LYS A 154 29.29 -17.72 35.68
C LYS A 154 30.54 -16.87 35.87
#